data_49f4299a2b71554a238653077b0ba59b
#
_entry.id   49f4299a2b71554a238653077b0ba59b
#
_cell.length_a   1.000
_cell.length_b   1.000
_cell.length_c   1.000
_cell.angle_alpha   90.00
_cell.angle_beta   90.00
_cell.angle_gamma   90.00
#
_symmetry.space_group_name_H-M   'P 1'
#
loop_
_entity.id
_entity.type
_entity.pdbx_description
1 polymer ?
#
loop_
_entity_poly.entity_id
_entity_poly.type
_entity_poly.pdbx_seq_one_letter_code
_entity_poly.pdbx_strand_id
1 'polypeptide(L)'
;MKKRAAAAAILSCFVSGIFALSTVADEIAFLSPIVGSNPGVTIAGVKSGGAPWVVNHGFAVVNDDGRLRADVRGLILPNLGTPGPVTAVAASVVCGDAVAATTDSVPLSVDGNAEIHAKLHVPSPCLGTIVLIRAAAFNGSPLPAPGPWIAATGLAKNSDSDLDK
;
A
#
# COMPACT_ATOMS: atom_id res chain seq x y z
N MET A 1 35.65 -53.01 61.98
CA MET A 1 35.27 -53.01 60.53
C MET A 1 34.25 -51.91 60.27
N LYS A 2 34.68 -50.74 59.76
CA LYS A 2 33.82 -49.58 59.51
C LYS A 2 33.59 -49.44 58.02
N LYS A 3 32.37 -49.66 57.53
CA LYS A 3 31.97 -49.43 56.15
C LYS A 3 31.59 -47.95 56.01
N ARG A 4 32.28 -47.22 55.15
CA ARG A 4 31.96 -45.84 54.76
C ARG A 4 31.05 -45.91 53.51
N ALA A 5 29.85 -45.35 53.63
CA ALA A 5 28.96 -45.13 52.50
C ALA A 5 29.31 -43.79 51.83
N ALA A 6 29.59 -43.81 50.55
CA ALA A 6 29.78 -42.62 49.73
C ALA A 6 28.42 -42.19 49.14
N ALA A 7 28.01 -40.97 49.47
CA ALA A 7 26.81 -40.36 48.85
C ALA A 7 27.24 -39.65 47.57
N ALA A 8 26.71 -40.07 46.43
CA ALA A 8 26.88 -39.39 45.16
C ALA A 8 25.76 -38.31 45.00
N ALA A 9 26.19 -37.07 44.99
CA ALA A 9 25.30 -35.92 44.66
C ALA A 9 25.19 -35.79 43.15
N ILE A 10 23.98 -36.01 42.61
CA ILE A 10 23.66 -35.77 41.20
C ILE A 10 23.26 -34.29 41.05
N LEU A 11 24.15 -33.53 40.45
CA LEU A 11 23.92 -32.13 40.13
C LEU A 11 23.13 -32.05 38.80
N SER A 12 21.82 -31.81 38.88
CA SER A 12 20.94 -31.65 37.73
C SER A 12 21.07 -30.23 37.18
N CYS A 13 21.78 -30.06 36.07
CA CYS A 13 21.83 -28.79 35.30
C CYS A 13 20.55 -28.64 34.51
N PHE A 14 19.59 -27.82 35.01
CA PHE A 14 18.49 -27.33 34.22
C PHE A 14 19.01 -26.26 33.23
N VAL A 15 19.19 -26.66 31.97
CA VAL A 15 19.43 -25.70 30.86
C VAL A 15 18.06 -25.12 30.49
N SER A 16 17.74 -23.94 31.06
CA SER A 16 16.58 -23.13 30.60
C SER A 16 16.90 -22.54 29.24
N GLY A 17 16.42 -23.21 28.19
CA GLY A 17 16.46 -22.66 26.82
C GLY A 17 15.55 -21.44 26.73
N ILE A 18 16.13 -20.24 26.71
CA ILE A 18 15.41 -19.01 26.39
C ILE A 18 15.21 -19.03 24.88
N PHE A 19 14.00 -19.41 24.45
CA PHE A 19 13.57 -19.17 23.06
C PHE A 19 13.37 -17.66 22.90
N ALA A 20 14.33 -16.98 22.33
CA ALA A 20 14.16 -15.61 21.85
C ALA A 20 13.14 -15.67 20.68
N LEU A 21 11.90 -15.29 20.95
CA LEU A 21 10.96 -14.95 19.88
C LEU A 21 11.51 -13.71 19.18
N SER A 22 12.15 -13.90 18.04
CA SER A 22 12.48 -12.80 17.13
C SER A 22 11.17 -12.28 16.56
N THR A 23 10.64 -11.22 17.15
CA THR A 23 9.60 -10.42 16.51
C THR A 23 10.26 -9.74 15.33
N VAL A 24 10.05 -10.27 14.12
CA VAL A 24 10.38 -9.57 12.89
C VAL A 24 9.45 -8.36 12.86
N ALA A 25 9.98 -7.19 13.19
CA ALA A 25 9.25 -5.95 13.00
C ALA A 25 9.02 -5.78 11.51
N ASP A 26 7.78 -5.57 11.14
CA ASP A 26 7.35 -5.31 9.77
C ASP A 26 7.87 -3.92 9.37
N GLU A 27 8.94 -3.87 8.60
CA GLU A 27 9.60 -2.61 8.26
C GLU A 27 8.89 -1.93 7.10
N ILE A 28 8.60 -0.63 7.26
CA ILE A 28 8.03 0.19 6.19
C ILE A 28 9.17 0.54 5.22
N ALA A 29 9.11 -0.02 4.01
CA ALA A 29 10.06 0.29 2.95
C ALA A 29 9.68 1.55 2.15
N PHE A 30 8.38 1.87 2.08
CA PHE A 30 7.86 3.01 1.34
C PHE A 30 6.59 3.56 2.01
N LEU A 31 6.53 4.88 2.18
CA LEU A 31 5.32 5.60 2.62
C LEU A 31 5.24 6.91 1.84
N SER A 32 4.09 7.18 1.24
CA SER A 32 3.86 8.42 0.49
C SER A 32 2.39 8.81 0.50
N PRO A 33 2.08 10.12 0.49
CA PRO A 33 0.72 10.59 0.24
C PRO A 33 0.26 10.22 -1.17
N ILE A 34 -1.06 10.09 -1.34
CA ILE A 34 -1.71 9.89 -2.64
C ILE A 34 -2.35 11.20 -3.08
N VAL A 35 -2.13 11.54 -4.35
CA VAL A 35 -2.70 12.72 -5.01
C VAL A 35 -3.52 12.31 -6.22
N GLY A 36 -4.54 13.11 -6.54
CA GLY A 36 -5.38 12.87 -7.72
C GLY A 36 -4.64 13.11 -9.03
N SER A 37 -5.15 12.54 -10.11
CA SER A 37 -4.56 12.62 -11.44
C SER A 37 -5.03 13.84 -12.23
N ASN A 38 -4.15 14.32 -13.11
CA ASN A 38 -4.54 15.15 -14.24
C ASN A 38 -4.56 14.34 -15.56
N PRO A 39 -5.39 14.69 -16.53
CA PRO A 39 -5.40 14.04 -17.84
C PRO A 39 -4.07 14.17 -18.59
N GLY A 40 -3.79 13.20 -19.45
CA GLY A 40 -2.65 13.26 -20.38
C GLY A 40 -1.30 12.83 -19.80
N VAL A 41 -1.26 12.35 -18.56
CA VAL A 41 -0.04 11.84 -17.92
C VAL A 41 0.06 10.33 -18.07
N THR A 42 1.26 9.83 -18.39
CA THR A 42 1.55 8.39 -18.46
C THR A 42 2.64 8.03 -17.46
N ILE A 43 2.41 7.03 -16.63
CA ILE A 43 3.37 6.48 -15.66
C ILE A 43 3.51 4.99 -15.94
N ALA A 44 4.73 4.51 -16.16
CA ALA A 44 5.02 3.10 -16.43
C ALA A 44 4.11 2.48 -17.52
N GLY A 45 3.87 3.21 -18.61
CA GLY A 45 2.99 2.79 -19.69
C GLY A 45 1.49 2.86 -19.41
N VAL A 46 1.08 3.19 -18.19
CA VAL A 46 -0.34 3.34 -17.81
C VAL A 46 -0.74 4.81 -17.96
N LYS A 47 -1.76 5.07 -18.76
CA LYS A 47 -2.31 6.42 -18.95
C LYS A 47 -3.17 6.83 -17.75
N SER A 48 -3.19 8.13 -17.44
CA SER A 48 -4.13 8.71 -16.48
C SER A 48 -5.57 8.68 -17.02
N GLY A 49 -6.53 8.83 -16.12
CA GLY A 49 -7.94 9.05 -16.47
C GLY A 49 -8.13 10.28 -17.37
N GLY A 50 -9.22 10.28 -18.15
CA GLY A 50 -9.54 11.35 -19.11
C GLY A 50 -10.05 12.63 -18.48
N ALA A 51 -10.24 12.67 -17.17
CA ALA A 51 -10.70 13.83 -16.39
C ALA A 51 -9.78 14.06 -15.19
N PRO A 52 -9.71 15.30 -14.64
CA PRO A 52 -8.97 15.56 -13.42
C PRO A 52 -9.67 14.88 -12.23
N TRP A 53 -8.86 14.28 -11.35
CA TRP A 53 -9.30 13.69 -10.09
C TRP A 53 -8.68 14.42 -8.93
N VAL A 54 -9.40 14.50 -7.83
CA VAL A 54 -8.91 15.02 -6.55
C VAL A 54 -9.00 13.96 -5.48
N VAL A 55 -8.10 14.03 -4.52
CA VAL A 55 -8.09 13.21 -3.30
C VAL A 55 -8.10 14.17 -2.13
N ASN A 56 -9.04 14.01 -1.22
CA ASN A 56 -9.07 14.82 0.00
C ASN A 56 -7.98 14.37 0.98
N HIS A 57 -7.85 13.06 1.18
CA HIS A 57 -6.81 12.44 2.00
C HIS A 57 -6.47 11.07 1.45
N GLY A 58 -5.17 10.74 1.38
CA GLY A 58 -4.75 9.42 0.97
C GLY A 58 -3.28 9.17 1.22
N PHE A 59 -2.95 7.92 1.48
CA PHE A 59 -1.56 7.46 1.61
C PHE A 59 -1.42 6.02 1.11
N ALA A 60 -0.21 5.66 0.73
CA ALA A 60 0.16 4.28 0.46
C ALA A 60 1.41 3.90 1.27
N VAL A 61 1.40 2.70 1.80
CA VAL A 61 2.51 2.05 2.51
C VAL A 61 2.84 0.75 1.80
N VAL A 62 4.12 0.52 1.55
CA VAL A 62 4.63 -0.78 1.10
C VAL A 62 5.71 -1.20 2.09
N ASN A 63 5.54 -2.37 2.67
CA ASN A 63 6.53 -2.93 3.59
C ASN A 63 7.59 -3.72 2.83
N ASP A 64 8.72 -3.96 3.45
CA ASP A 64 9.85 -4.72 2.90
C ASP A 64 9.47 -6.15 2.49
N ASP A 65 8.48 -6.72 3.18
CA ASP A 65 7.95 -8.04 2.88
C ASP A 65 6.91 -8.04 1.72
N GLY A 66 6.59 -6.89 1.13
CA GLY A 66 5.64 -6.72 0.03
C GLY A 66 4.18 -6.54 0.46
N ARG A 67 3.88 -6.34 1.76
CA ARG A 67 2.54 -5.90 2.18
C ARG A 67 2.29 -4.47 1.72
N LEU A 68 1.20 -4.30 0.99
CA LEU A 68 0.71 -3.00 0.55
C LEU A 68 -0.55 -2.64 1.32
N ARG A 69 -0.59 -1.43 1.83
CA ARG A 69 -1.80 -0.76 2.30
C ARG A 69 -1.93 0.57 1.57
N ALA A 70 -3.09 0.81 0.95
CA ALA A 70 -3.43 2.11 0.40
C ALA A 70 -4.81 2.52 0.91
N ASP A 71 -4.91 3.73 1.42
CA ASP A 71 -6.15 4.34 1.89
C ASP A 71 -6.39 5.62 1.08
N VAL A 72 -7.59 5.76 0.54
CA VAL A 72 -8.02 6.96 -0.18
C VAL A 72 -9.36 7.41 0.35
N ARG A 73 -9.51 8.72 0.57
CA ARG A 73 -10.74 9.38 1.02
C ARG A 73 -11.02 10.58 0.11
N GLY A 74 -12.26 10.63 -0.38
CA GLY A 74 -12.66 11.69 -1.27
C GLY A 74 -11.93 11.67 -2.62
N LEU A 75 -11.73 10.48 -3.19
CA LEU A 75 -11.23 10.30 -4.55
C LEU A 75 -12.40 10.50 -5.52
N ILE A 76 -12.54 11.72 -6.02
CA ILE A 76 -13.70 12.15 -6.78
C ILE A 76 -13.31 12.99 -8.01
N LEU A 77 -14.26 13.11 -8.92
CA LEU A 77 -14.23 14.09 -10.00
C LEU A 77 -14.76 15.43 -9.45
N PRO A 78 -13.95 16.50 -9.43
CA PRO A 78 -14.33 17.76 -8.77
C PRO A 78 -15.60 18.40 -9.35
N ASN A 79 -15.86 18.20 -10.64
CA ASN A 79 -17.08 18.70 -11.31
C ASN A 79 -18.35 17.91 -10.97
N LEU A 80 -18.24 16.68 -10.45
CA LEU A 80 -19.38 15.84 -10.09
C LEU A 80 -19.55 15.69 -8.57
N GLY A 81 -18.49 15.92 -7.78
CA GLY A 81 -18.50 15.66 -6.34
C GLY A 81 -18.55 14.17 -5.98
N THR A 82 -18.40 13.28 -6.95
CA THR A 82 -18.45 11.81 -6.81
C THR A 82 -17.41 11.16 -7.72
N PRO A 83 -17.11 9.84 -7.54
CA PRO A 83 -16.27 9.07 -8.47
C PRO A 83 -16.87 8.90 -9.89
N GLY A 84 -18.08 9.40 -10.13
CA GLY A 84 -18.77 9.21 -11.40
C GLY A 84 -19.05 7.73 -11.68
N PRO A 85 -18.64 7.22 -12.88
CA PRO A 85 -18.92 5.83 -13.24
C PRO A 85 -17.95 4.83 -12.58
N VAL A 86 -16.86 5.26 -11.91
CA VAL A 86 -15.89 4.35 -11.29
C VAL A 86 -16.45 3.81 -9.99
N THR A 87 -16.62 2.49 -9.92
CA THR A 87 -17.25 1.80 -8.77
C THR A 87 -16.29 0.84 -8.04
N ALA A 88 -15.11 0.59 -8.60
CA ALA A 88 -14.06 -0.16 -7.93
C ALA A 88 -12.67 0.32 -8.38
N VAL A 89 -11.69 0.12 -7.51
CA VAL A 89 -10.29 0.48 -7.75
C VAL A 89 -9.36 -0.69 -7.40
N ALA A 90 -8.16 -0.66 -7.98
CA ALA A 90 -7.05 -1.54 -7.64
C ALA A 90 -5.78 -0.70 -7.49
N ALA A 91 -4.83 -1.17 -6.68
CA ALA A 91 -3.52 -0.55 -6.59
C ALA A 91 -2.50 -1.30 -7.45
N SER A 92 -1.63 -0.56 -8.14
CA SER A 92 -0.49 -1.12 -8.86
C SER A 92 0.80 -0.50 -8.32
N VAL A 93 1.77 -1.35 -7.98
CA VAL A 93 3.12 -0.93 -7.60
C VAL A 93 3.96 -0.85 -8.87
N VAL A 94 4.57 0.30 -9.08
CA VAL A 94 5.53 0.57 -10.15
C VAL A 94 6.93 0.53 -9.57
N CYS A 95 7.87 -0.09 -10.28
CA CYS A 95 9.29 -0.07 -10.01
C CYS A 95 10.00 0.42 -11.28
N GLY A 96 10.62 1.59 -11.20
CA GLY A 96 11.22 2.23 -12.38
C GLY A 96 10.17 2.63 -13.42
N ASP A 97 10.22 2.01 -14.58
CA ASP A 97 9.37 2.28 -15.73
C ASP A 97 8.30 1.21 -16.00
N ALA A 98 8.13 0.24 -15.09
CA ALA A 98 7.23 -0.89 -15.25
C ALA A 98 6.28 -1.10 -14.05
N VAL A 99 5.07 -1.54 -14.35
CA VAL A 99 4.15 -2.07 -13.33
C VAL A 99 4.67 -3.43 -12.87
N ALA A 100 5.11 -3.51 -11.62
CA ALA A 100 5.69 -4.72 -11.02
C ALA A 100 4.64 -5.67 -10.46
N ALA A 101 3.59 -5.13 -9.83
CA ALA A 101 2.52 -5.93 -9.23
C ALA A 101 1.22 -5.13 -9.17
N THR A 102 0.09 -5.82 -9.13
CA THR A 102 -1.25 -5.21 -9.03
C THR A 102 -2.12 -6.04 -8.09
N THR A 103 -2.92 -5.37 -7.28
CA THR A 103 -3.85 -5.99 -6.32
C THR A 103 -5.12 -6.44 -7.00
N ASP A 104 -5.90 -7.27 -6.32
CA ASP A 104 -7.31 -7.41 -6.61
C ASP A 104 -8.04 -6.07 -6.46
N SER A 105 -9.21 -5.96 -7.08
CA SER A 105 -10.06 -4.78 -7.00
C SER A 105 -10.83 -4.74 -5.69
N VAL A 106 -11.01 -3.53 -5.15
CA VAL A 106 -11.88 -3.25 -4.00
C VAL A 106 -12.96 -2.25 -4.41
N PRO A 107 -14.13 -2.25 -3.76
CA PRO A 107 -15.17 -1.26 -4.01
C PRO A 107 -14.68 0.16 -3.72
N LEU A 108 -15.11 1.11 -4.56
CA LEU A 108 -14.99 2.55 -4.31
C LEU A 108 -16.38 3.07 -3.94
N SER A 109 -16.49 3.69 -2.75
CA SER A 109 -17.76 4.24 -2.29
C SER A 109 -18.20 5.44 -3.13
N VAL A 110 -19.45 5.82 -3.01
CA VAL A 110 -20.01 7.03 -3.68
C VAL A 110 -19.34 8.33 -3.23
N ASP A 111 -18.73 8.33 -2.05
CA ASP A 111 -17.94 9.45 -1.51
C ASP A 111 -16.46 9.37 -1.89
N GLY A 112 -16.07 8.40 -2.72
CA GLY A 112 -14.68 8.22 -3.16
C GLY A 112 -13.77 7.61 -2.11
N ASN A 113 -14.27 6.74 -1.23
CA ASN A 113 -13.46 6.08 -0.20
C ASN A 113 -13.15 4.63 -0.58
N ALA A 114 -11.91 4.22 -0.42
CA ALA A 114 -11.48 2.84 -0.58
C ALA A 114 -10.28 2.52 0.32
N GLU A 115 -10.22 1.30 0.82
CA GLU A 115 -9.07 0.73 1.53
C GLU A 115 -8.60 -0.52 0.79
N ILE A 116 -7.32 -0.56 0.45
CA ILE A 116 -6.70 -1.66 -0.26
C ILE A 116 -5.65 -2.28 0.65
N HIS A 117 -5.77 -3.58 0.91
CA HIS A 117 -4.80 -4.37 1.65
C HIS A 117 -4.43 -5.58 0.79
N ALA A 118 -3.15 -5.75 0.52
CA ALA A 118 -2.68 -6.87 -0.29
C ALA A 118 -1.27 -7.30 0.13
N LYS A 119 -0.96 -8.55 -0.15
CA LYS A 119 0.41 -9.08 -0.15
C LYS A 119 0.82 -9.25 -1.60
N LEU A 120 1.81 -8.48 -2.02
CA LEU A 120 2.31 -8.47 -3.39
C LEU A 120 3.74 -9.03 -3.46
N HIS A 121 4.07 -9.62 -4.59
CA HIS A 121 5.46 -9.93 -4.91
C HIS A 121 6.08 -8.72 -5.62
N VAL A 122 6.74 -7.87 -4.84
CA VAL A 122 7.46 -6.70 -5.35
C VAL A 122 8.93 -7.06 -5.51
N PRO A 123 9.57 -6.78 -6.67
CA PRO A 123 10.98 -7.08 -6.86
C PRO A 123 11.85 -6.24 -5.91
N SER A 124 12.99 -6.78 -5.50
CA SER A 124 13.99 -6.07 -4.71
C SER A 124 15.32 -6.08 -5.48
N PRO A 125 15.93 -4.91 -5.75
CA PRO A 125 15.44 -3.56 -5.39
C PRO A 125 14.29 -3.07 -6.28
N CYS A 126 13.35 -2.30 -5.70
CA CYS A 126 12.32 -1.55 -6.41
C CYS A 126 12.68 -0.06 -6.38
N LEU A 127 13.29 0.44 -7.45
CA LEU A 127 13.73 1.84 -7.54
C LEU A 127 12.62 2.71 -8.14
N GLY A 128 12.52 3.95 -7.65
CA GLY A 128 11.50 4.89 -8.13
C GLY A 128 10.08 4.38 -7.85
N THR A 129 9.85 3.83 -6.66
CA THR A 129 8.57 3.24 -6.27
C THR A 129 7.42 4.25 -6.36
N ILE A 130 6.37 3.88 -7.11
CA ILE A 130 5.12 4.63 -7.21
C ILE A 130 3.98 3.64 -6.99
N VAL A 131 2.95 4.05 -6.26
CA VAL A 131 1.68 3.32 -6.15
C VAL A 131 0.63 4.07 -6.94
N LEU A 132 0.05 3.41 -7.94
CA LEU A 132 -1.04 3.92 -8.76
C LEU A 132 -2.37 3.36 -8.24
N ILE A 133 -3.36 4.23 -8.06
CA ILE A 133 -4.76 3.81 -7.85
C ILE A 133 -5.44 3.83 -9.21
N ARG A 134 -5.90 2.68 -9.66
CA ARG A 134 -6.44 2.47 -11.02
C ARG A 134 -7.92 2.14 -10.97
N ALA A 135 -8.68 2.64 -11.94
CA ALA A 135 -10.07 2.22 -12.11
C ALA A 135 -10.14 0.71 -12.42
N ALA A 136 -10.98 -0.02 -11.69
CA ALA A 136 -11.12 -1.48 -11.83
C ALA A 136 -12.56 -1.93 -12.18
N ALA A 137 -13.56 -1.05 -12.02
CA ALA A 137 -14.91 -1.28 -12.51
C ALA A 137 -15.58 0.03 -12.90
N PHE A 138 -16.47 -0.03 -13.90
CA PHE A 138 -17.33 1.09 -14.30
C PHE A 138 -18.80 0.66 -14.23
N ASN A 139 -19.64 1.50 -13.59
CA ASN A 139 -21.08 1.26 -13.42
C ASN A 139 -21.38 -0.15 -12.88
N GLY A 140 -20.57 -0.64 -11.93
CA GLY A 140 -20.71 -1.96 -11.34
C GLY A 140 -20.16 -3.12 -12.18
N SER A 141 -19.69 -2.86 -13.41
CA SER A 141 -19.11 -3.88 -14.28
C SER A 141 -17.59 -3.93 -14.14
N PRO A 142 -17.00 -5.04 -13.65
CA PRO A 142 -15.55 -5.19 -13.52
C PRO A 142 -14.86 -5.11 -14.88
N LEU A 143 -13.67 -4.50 -14.89
CA LEU A 143 -12.78 -4.53 -16.04
C LEU A 143 -11.99 -5.85 -16.07
N PRO A 144 -11.64 -6.39 -17.25
CA PRO A 144 -10.80 -7.58 -17.38
C PRO A 144 -9.39 -7.38 -16.83
N ALA A 145 -8.92 -6.13 -16.78
CA ALA A 145 -7.69 -5.69 -16.12
C ALA A 145 -7.89 -4.24 -15.65
N PRO A 146 -7.17 -3.80 -14.60
CA PRO A 146 -7.27 -2.41 -14.17
C PRO A 146 -6.95 -1.43 -15.28
N GLY A 147 -7.83 -0.45 -15.45
CA GLY A 147 -7.81 0.56 -16.48
C GLY A 147 -6.81 1.70 -16.19
N PRO A 148 -7.17 2.96 -16.54
CA PRO A 148 -6.33 4.12 -16.31
C PRO A 148 -6.12 4.36 -14.81
N TRP A 149 -4.99 4.99 -14.46
CA TRP A 149 -4.78 5.45 -13.09
C TRP A 149 -5.51 6.79 -12.86
N ILE A 150 -6.08 6.94 -11.67
CA ILE A 150 -6.91 8.09 -11.27
C ILE A 150 -6.35 8.81 -10.05
N ALA A 151 -5.44 8.15 -9.32
CA ALA A 151 -4.61 8.76 -8.29
C ALA A 151 -3.27 8.01 -8.20
N ALA A 152 -2.25 8.66 -7.66
CA ALA A 152 -0.91 8.08 -7.51
C ALA A 152 -0.22 8.66 -6.27
N THR A 153 0.78 7.94 -5.77
CA THR A 153 1.68 8.52 -4.77
C THR A 153 2.47 9.68 -5.36
N GLY A 154 2.58 10.76 -4.60
CA GLY A 154 3.23 11.99 -5.05
C GLY A 154 3.23 13.07 -3.97
N LEU A 155 3.77 14.24 -4.33
CA LEU A 155 3.78 15.39 -3.43
C LEU A 155 2.39 16.03 -3.39
N ALA A 156 1.75 16.00 -2.22
CA ALA A 156 0.58 16.82 -1.95
C ALA A 156 1.03 18.27 -1.74
N LYS A 157 0.46 19.22 -2.48
CA LYS A 157 0.66 20.64 -2.20
C LYS A 157 -0.19 20.99 -0.98
N ASN A 158 0.45 21.34 0.13
CA ASN A 158 -0.28 21.88 1.27
C ASN A 158 -0.87 23.24 0.89
N SER A 159 -2.17 23.39 1.07
CA SER A 159 -2.90 24.65 0.75
C SER A 159 -2.61 25.80 1.73
N ASP A 160 -1.69 25.58 2.69
CA ASP A 160 -1.41 26.55 3.77
C ASP A 160 -0.43 27.67 3.38
N SER A 161 -0.04 27.79 2.11
CA SER A 161 0.91 28.83 1.69
C SER A 161 0.29 30.17 1.28
N ASP A 162 -0.99 30.42 1.52
CA ASP A 162 -1.68 31.68 1.20
C ASP A 162 -1.85 32.65 2.40
N LEU A 163 -1.12 32.44 3.51
CA LEU A 163 -1.22 33.32 4.68
C LEU A 163 -0.11 34.41 4.77
N ASP A 164 0.71 34.58 3.73
CA ASP A 164 1.72 35.66 3.63
C ASP A 164 1.51 36.50 2.37
N LYS A 165 0.46 37.32 2.39
CA LYS A 165 0.37 38.57 1.59
C LYS A 165 -0.35 39.64 2.35
#